data_4632e15f8aa95266e41f4f9cb15f60c8
#
_entry.id   4632e15f8aa95266e41f4f9cb15f60c8
#
_cell.length_a   1.000
_cell.length_b   1.000
_cell.length_c   1.000
_cell.angle_alpha   90.00
_cell.angle_beta   90.00
_cell.angle_gamma   90.00
#
_symmetry.space_group_name_H-M   'P 1'
#
loop_
_entity.id
_entity.type
_entity.pdbx_description
1 polymer ?
#
loop_
_entity_poly.entity_id
_entity_poly.type
_entity_poly.pdbx_seq_one_letter_code
_entity_poly.pdbx_strand_id
1 'polypeptide(L)'
;MKWFQRCAAIAMGLTLAACGGSDNDSSPPNATIRISHLAPDAPKVDVRVDGAAFLTAVDYGSSSGLKPVAAGSHEVAVDGILPSGTATVIGPVSLDLKPDTQYDVLAVGKLAGSGDTAFGPLVIERPNQAPTGGDIRVQVLHAAPSAPAVDVHVTAPGAALASPTLANIPFKTY
;
A
#
# COMPACT_ATOMS: atom_id res chain seq x y z
N MET A 1 1.10 76.85 -45.00
CA MET A 1 2.41 77.00 -44.37
C MET A 1 2.79 75.66 -43.80
N LYS A 2 3.63 75.01 -44.44
CA LYS A 2 4.87 74.26 -44.17
C LYS A 2 5.12 74.02 -42.65
N TRP A 3 5.25 72.79 -42.19
CA TRP A 3 6.57 72.20 -41.94
C TRP A 3 6.57 70.67 -41.66
N PHE A 4 7.50 70.06 -42.28
CA PHE A 4 7.98 68.71 -42.18
C PHE A 4 8.61 68.42 -40.80
N GLN A 5 8.54 67.19 -40.31
CA GLN A 5 9.73 66.45 -39.80
C GLN A 5 9.33 65.05 -39.30
N ARG A 6 9.78 64.14 -40.02
CA ARG A 6 10.84 63.16 -39.85
C ARG A 6 10.54 62.07 -38.86
N CYS A 7 10.27 60.91 -39.46
CA CYS A 7 10.29 59.59 -38.89
C CYS A 7 11.62 59.26 -38.19
N ALA A 8 11.55 58.71 -36.98
CA ALA A 8 12.60 57.85 -36.41
C ALA A 8 11.93 56.55 -35.98
N ALA A 9 12.11 55.53 -36.81
CA ALA A 9 11.75 54.15 -36.45
C ALA A 9 12.78 53.63 -35.45
N ILE A 10 12.39 53.41 -34.24
CA ILE A 10 13.16 52.63 -33.24
C ILE A 10 12.57 51.21 -33.29
N ALA A 11 13.30 50.32 -33.94
CA ALA A 11 13.06 48.89 -33.91
C ALA A 11 13.51 48.37 -32.51
N MET A 12 12.56 48.17 -31.64
CA MET A 12 12.79 47.56 -30.33
C MET A 12 12.68 46.05 -30.48
N GLY A 13 13.84 45.39 -30.64
CA GLY A 13 13.93 43.96 -30.67
C GLY A 13 13.44 43.33 -29.35
N LEU A 14 12.30 42.68 -29.37
CA LEU A 14 11.86 41.78 -28.29
C LEU A 14 12.71 40.50 -28.39
N THR A 15 13.72 40.37 -27.55
CA THR A 15 14.31 39.07 -27.24
C THR A 15 13.35 38.29 -26.34
N LEU A 16 12.63 37.35 -26.92
CA LEU A 16 11.95 36.32 -26.11
C LEU A 16 13.05 35.46 -25.48
N ALA A 17 13.34 35.71 -24.22
CA ALA A 17 14.01 34.74 -23.37
C ALA A 17 13.02 33.60 -23.13
N ALA A 18 13.14 32.52 -23.93
CA ALA A 18 12.51 31.25 -23.63
C ALA A 18 13.18 30.72 -22.34
N CYS A 19 12.63 30.98 -21.19
CA CYS A 19 12.88 30.18 -20.02
C CYS A 19 12.37 28.76 -20.30
N GLY A 20 13.25 27.91 -20.78
CA GLY A 20 13.07 26.48 -20.73
C GLY A 20 13.09 26.09 -19.23
N GLY A 21 11.94 26.15 -18.56
CA GLY A 21 11.75 25.46 -17.31
C GLY A 21 11.83 23.97 -17.60
N SER A 22 12.98 23.35 -17.29
CA SER A 22 13.01 21.92 -17.05
C SER A 22 12.21 21.73 -15.75
N ASP A 23 10.93 21.48 -15.89
CA ASP A 23 10.12 20.93 -14.81
C ASP A 23 10.70 19.53 -14.55
N ASN A 24 11.80 19.49 -13.76
CA ASN A 24 12.16 18.31 -13.02
C ASN A 24 11.07 18.14 -11.95
N ASP A 25 9.90 17.69 -12.39
CA ASP A 25 8.86 17.16 -11.51
C ASP A 25 9.37 15.81 -10.98
N SER A 26 10.40 15.91 -10.15
CA SER A 26 10.94 14.78 -9.38
C SER A 26 9.98 14.54 -8.23
N SER A 27 8.74 14.14 -8.57
CA SER A 27 7.91 13.48 -7.56
C SER A 27 8.74 12.36 -6.98
N PRO A 28 8.87 12.26 -5.65
CA PRO A 28 9.62 11.17 -5.05
C PRO A 28 9.05 9.85 -5.57
N PRO A 29 9.91 8.87 -5.86
CA PRO A 29 9.43 7.57 -6.31
C PRO A 29 8.45 7.00 -5.28
N ASN A 30 7.37 6.38 -5.74
CA ASN A 30 6.32 5.85 -4.89
C ASN A 30 6.48 4.35 -4.65
N ALA A 31 6.13 3.92 -3.45
CA ALA A 31 5.69 2.57 -3.15
C ALA A 31 4.16 2.50 -3.29
N THR A 32 3.61 1.30 -3.30
CA THR A 32 2.16 1.09 -3.15
C THR A 32 1.87 0.27 -1.91
N ILE A 33 0.84 0.66 -1.18
CA ILE A 33 0.43 -0.02 0.05
C ILE A 33 -1.02 -0.51 -0.09
N ARG A 34 -1.28 -1.71 0.39
CA ARG A 34 -2.62 -2.23 0.64
C ARG A 34 -2.68 -2.68 2.10
N ILE A 35 -3.75 -2.28 2.78
CA ILE A 35 -3.96 -2.63 4.18
C ILE A 35 -5.20 -3.52 4.27
N SER A 36 -5.11 -4.63 5.01
CA SER A 36 -6.21 -5.56 5.21
C SER A 36 -6.35 -5.92 6.68
N HIS A 37 -7.58 -5.94 7.17
CA HIS A 37 -7.91 -6.36 8.53
C HIS A 37 -8.40 -7.81 8.53
N LEU A 38 -7.55 -8.74 9.00
CA LEU A 38 -7.80 -10.18 8.97
C LEU A 38 -7.80 -10.81 10.38
N ALA A 39 -7.95 -10.01 11.43
CA ALA A 39 -8.05 -10.50 12.81
C ALA A 39 -9.53 -10.59 13.23
N PRO A 40 -10.08 -11.81 13.42
CA PRO A 40 -11.53 -12.02 13.54
C PRO A 40 -12.14 -11.54 14.86
N ASP A 41 -11.35 -11.39 15.92
CA ASP A 41 -11.79 -10.96 17.26
C ASP A 41 -11.35 -9.52 17.60
N ALA A 42 -10.72 -8.82 16.63
CA ALA A 42 -10.34 -7.43 16.83
C ALA A 42 -11.48 -6.49 16.37
N PRO A 43 -11.66 -5.34 17.05
CA PRO A 43 -12.63 -4.33 16.66
C PRO A 43 -12.23 -3.68 15.32
N LYS A 44 -13.09 -2.82 14.78
CA LYS A 44 -12.70 -1.93 13.68
C LYS A 44 -11.46 -1.15 14.07
N VAL A 45 -10.63 -0.86 13.06
CA VAL A 45 -9.36 -0.16 13.29
C VAL A 45 -9.26 1.09 12.43
N ASP A 46 -8.57 2.09 12.96
CA ASP A 46 -8.04 3.22 12.20
C ASP A 46 -6.56 2.97 11.95
N VAL A 47 -6.09 3.34 10.77
CA VAL A 47 -4.67 3.24 10.43
C VAL A 47 -4.12 4.63 10.21
N ARG A 48 -3.02 4.95 10.88
CA ARG A 48 -2.28 6.20 10.73
C ARG A 48 -0.93 5.95 10.07
N VAL A 49 -0.55 6.87 9.20
CA VAL A 49 0.78 6.95 8.61
C VAL A 49 1.33 8.32 8.93
N ASP A 50 2.52 8.39 9.52
CA ASP A 50 3.17 9.63 9.97
C ASP A 50 2.26 10.50 10.86
N GLY A 51 1.51 9.85 11.73
CA GLY A 51 0.54 10.50 12.61
C GLY A 51 -0.77 10.95 11.96
N ALA A 52 -0.87 10.97 10.63
CA ALA A 52 -2.09 11.32 9.90
C ALA A 52 -3.00 10.11 9.66
N ALA A 53 -4.31 10.33 9.65
CA ALA A 53 -5.26 9.28 9.32
C ALA A 53 -5.10 8.85 7.85
N PHE A 54 -4.79 7.58 7.63
CA PHE A 54 -4.65 6.98 6.32
C PHE A 54 -5.88 6.16 5.92
N LEU A 55 -6.43 5.40 6.84
CA LEU A 55 -7.70 4.68 6.72
C LEU A 55 -8.47 4.79 8.03
N THR A 56 -9.80 4.82 7.94
CA THR A 56 -10.68 4.91 9.12
C THR A 56 -11.72 3.80 9.09
N ALA A 57 -12.06 3.30 10.27
CA ALA A 57 -13.11 2.32 10.51
C ALA A 57 -13.01 1.06 9.64
N VAL A 58 -11.79 0.56 9.44
CA VAL A 58 -11.55 -0.68 8.67
C VAL A 58 -12.09 -1.87 9.44
N ASP A 59 -13.09 -2.54 8.88
CA ASP A 59 -13.75 -3.69 9.51
C ASP A 59 -13.01 -5.00 9.20
N TYR A 60 -13.26 -6.04 10.01
CA TYR A 60 -12.78 -7.39 9.71
C TYR A 60 -13.18 -7.85 8.30
N GLY A 61 -12.26 -8.49 7.59
CA GLY A 61 -12.46 -8.94 6.21
C GLY A 61 -12.35 -7.84 5.15
N SER A 62 -12.14 -6.59 5.56
CA SER A 62 -11.98 -5.46 4.64
C SER A 62 -10.53 -5.25 4.22
N SER A 63 -10.37 -4.74 3.01
CA SER A 63 -9.08 -4.37 2.43
C SER A 63 -9.18 -3.02 1.72
N SER A 64 -8.11 -2.21 1.81
CA SER A 64 -8.05 -0.89 1.22
C SER A 64 -7.73 -1.01 -0.25
N GLY A 65 -7.94 -1.15 -1.24
CA GLY A 65 -7.24 -1.10 -2.55
C GLY A 65 -5.76 -0.66 -2.43
N LEU A 66 -5.06 -0.74 -3.51
CA LEU A 66 -3.68 -0.25 -3.60
C LEU A 66 -3.67 1.29 -3.55
N LYS A 67 -2.87 1.87 -2.66
CA LYS A 67 -2.70 3.31 -2.50
C LYS A 67 -1.22 3.68 -2.67
N PRO A 68 -0.89 4.71 -3.46
CA PRO A 68 0.47 5.20 -3.54
C PRO A 68 0.87 5.90 -2.24
N VAL A 69 2.11 5.67 -1.81
CA VAL A 69 2.78 6.34 -0.69
C VAL A 69 4.19 6.67 -1.13
N ALA A 70 4.74 7.80 -0.76
CA ALA A 70 6.12 8.15 -1.08
C ALA A 70 7.07 7.06 -0.58
N ALA A 71 8.14 6.78 -1.31
CA ALA A 71 9.19 5.90 -0.80
C ALA A 71 9.95 6.61 0.32
N GLY A 72 10.42 5.85 1.30
CA GLY A 72 11.13 6.35 2.47
C GLY A 72 10.64 5.73 3.76
N SER A 73 11.13 6.22 4.88
CA SER A 73 10.75 5.74 6.20
C SER A 73 9.45 6.39 6.67
N HIS A 74 8.48 5.59 7.06
CA HIS A 74 7.17 6.03 7.55
C HIS A 74 6.87 5.38 8.90
N GLU A 75 6.21 6.12 9.78
CA GLU A 75 5.65 5.56 11.01
C GLU A 75 4.22 5.09 10.78
N VAL A 76 3.96 3.80 11.02
CA VAL A 76 2.64 3.20 10.89
C VAL A 76 2.11 2.82 12.26
N ALA A 77 0.90 3.24 12.57
CA ALA A 77 0.20 2.85 13.79
C ALA A 77 -1.24 2.41 13.45
N VAL A 78 -1.74 1.46 14.23
CA VAL A 78 -3.12 0.97 14.14
C VAL A 78 -3.80 1.17 15.48
N ASP A 79 -4.91 1.88 15.46
CA ASP A 79 -5.73 2.15 16.63
C ASP A 79 -7.02 1.32 16.56
N GLY A 80 -7.31 0.55 17.58
CA GLY A 80 -8.59 -0.15 17.74
C GLY A 80 -9.69 0.83 18.17
N ILE A 81 -10.85 0.75 17.53
CA ILE A 81 -12.04 1.55 17.88
C ILE A 81 -12.83 0.78 18.93
N LEU A 82 -12.77 1.23 20.17
CA LEU A 82 -13.43 0.62 21.32
C LEU A 82 -14.63 1.47 21.76
N PRO A 83 -15.59 0.91 22.50
CA PRO A 83 -16.70 1.69 23.07
C PRO A 83 -16.24 2.82 24.01
N SER A 84 -15.05 2.69 24.60
CA SER A 84 -14.44 3.69 25.49
C SER A 84 -13.57 4.72 24.76
N GLY A 85 -13.46 4.66 23.44
CA GLY A 85 -12.58 5.49 22.63
C GLY A 85 -11.60 4.65 21.81
N THR A 86 -10.58 5.28 21.25
CA THR A 86 -9.55 4.59 20.47
C THR A 86 -8.34 4.24 21.34
N ALA A 87 -7.71 3.10 21.05
CA ALA A 87 -6.46 2.69 21.69
C ALA A 87 -5.49 2.14 20.64
N THR A 88 -4.22 2.54 20.69
CA THR A 88 -3.20 1.99 19.80
C THR A 88 -2.96 0.52 20.11
N VAL A 89 -3.19 -0.33 19.13
CA VAL A 89 -3.07 -1.79 19.25
C VAL A 89 -1.87 -2.36 18.49
N ILE A 90 -1.36 -1.61 17.50
CA ILE A 90 -0.10 -1.90 16.79
C ILE A 90 0.67 -0.59 16.63
N GLY A 91 1.94 -0.62 16.99
CA GLY A 91 2.88 0.46 16.75
C GLY A 91 2.86 1.61 17.76
N PRO A 92 3.43 2.76 17.38
CA PRO A 92 4.01 3.05 16.06
C PRO A 92 5.19 2.13 15.70
N VAL A 93 5.23 1.71 14.43
CA VAL A 93 6.30 0.88 13.86
C VAL A 93 6.86 1.60 12.64
N SER A 94 8.19 1.72 12.58
CA SER A 94 8.86 2.28 11.41
C SER A 94 8.84 1.26 10.26
N LEU A 95 8.39 1.68 9.09
CA LEU A 95 8.34 0.91 7.86
C LEU A 95 9.09 1.65 6.76
N ASP A 96 10.16 1.06 6.26
CA ASP A 96 10.94 1.61 5.17
C ASP A 96 10.38 1.15 3.83
N LEU A 97 9.74 2.07 3.13
CA LEU A 97 9.07 1.81 1.85
C LEU A 97 10.04 2.04 0.69
N LYS A 98 10.37 0.98 -0.03
CA LYS A 98 11.22 1.04 -1.22
C LYS A 98 10.41 1.51 -2.43
N PRO A 99 11.02 2.27 -3.35
CA PRO A 99 10.38 2.61 -4.62
C PRO A 99 9.99 1.36 -5.41
N ASP A 100 8.99 1.49 -6.27
CA ASP A 100 8.49 0.43 -7.16
C ASP A 100 8.16 -0.89 -6.47
N THR A 101 7.84 -0.80 -5.18
CA THR A 101 7.55 -1.95 -4.33
C THR A 101 6.10 -1.87 -3.83
N GLN A 102 5.44 -3.01 -3.83
CA GLN A 102 4.12 -3.16 -3.24
C GLN A 102 4.23 -3.81 -1.87
N TYR A 103 3.55 -3.21 -0.91
CA TYR A 103 3.43 -3.69 0.45
C TYR A 103 1.98 -4.08 0.75
N ASP A 104 1.77 -5.33 1.18
CA ASP A 104 0.53 -5.75 1.80
C ASP A 104 0.75 -5.78 3.31
N VAL A 105 0.12 -4.85 4.01
CA VAL A 105 0.17 -4.72 5.46
C VAL A 105 -1.13 -5.29 6.02
N LEU A 106 -1.01 -6.37 6.80
CA LEU A 106 -2.15 -7.12 7.26
C LEU A 106 -2.16 -7.17 8.79
N ALA A 107 -3.30 -6.82 9.40
CA ALA A 107 -3.55 -7.10 10.81
C ALA A 107 -4.08 -8.54 10.92
N VAL A 108 -3.28 -9.43 11.49
CA VAL A 108 -3.58 -10.88 11.58
C VAL A 108 -3.50 -11.37 13.03
N GLY A 109 -3.98 -12.59 13.27
CA GLY A 109 -3.95 -13.22 14.58
C GLY A 109 -5.21 -12.95 15.39
N LYS A 110 -5.12 -13.08 16.70
CA LYS A 110 -6.21 -12.86 17.68
C LYS A 110 -5.76 -12.00 18.82
N LEU A 111 -6.64 -11.13 19.32
CA LEU A 111 -6.40 -10.34 20.54
C LEU A 111 -6.15 -11.24 21.74
N ALA A 112 -6.90 -12.34 21.85
CA ALA A 112 -6.71 -13.34 22.90
C ALA A 112 -5.66 -14.40 22.54
N GLY A 113 -4.96 -14.26 21.40
CA GLY A 113 -3.93 -15.18 20.94
C GLY A 113 -2.60 -14.99 21.69
N SER A 114 -1.76 -16.01 21.61
CA SER A 114 -0.40 -15.96 22.17
C SER A 114 0.59 -16.59 21.20
N GLY A 115 1.89 -16.26 21.33
CA GLY A 115 2.91 -16.74 20.42
C GLY A 115 2.59 -16.38 18.97
N ASP A 116 2.67 -17.35 18.08
CA ASP A 116 2.45 -17.13 16.64
C ASP A 116 1.02 -16.70 16.29
N THR A 117 0.03 -17.01 17.14
CA THR A 117 -1.37 -16.64 16.93
C THR A 117 -1.74 -15.29 17.53
N ALA A 118 -0.81 -14.62 18.23
CA ALA A 118 -1.05 -13.29 18.78
C ALA A 118 -1.38 -12.27 17.68
N PHE A 119 -2.25 -11.33 18.02
CA PHE A 119 -2.56 -10.20 17.14
C PHE A 119 -1.32 -9.37 16.83
N GLY A 120 -1.14 -9.03 15.57
CA GLY A 120 -0.01 -8.22 15.14
C GLY A 120 0.03 -7.97 13.64
N PRO A 121 0.98 -7.18 13.19
CA PRO A 121 1.16 -6.89 11.78
C PRO A 121 1.86 -8.05 11.06
N LEU A 122 1.46 -8.30 9.83
CA LEU A 122 2.20 -9.08 8.85
C LEU A 122 2.42 -8.20 7.63
N VAL A 123 3.68 -8.01 7.24
CA VAL A 123 4.05 -7.20 6.07
C VAL A 123 4.58 -8.12 4.99
N ILE A 124 3.97 -8.06 3.81
CA ILE A 124 4.41 -8.80 2.63
C ILE A 124 4.92 -7.79 1.61
N GLU A 125 6.16 -7.93 1.24
CA GLU A 125 6.84 -7.08 0.25
C GLU A 125 6.97 -7.82 -1.07
N ARG A 126 6.70 -7.13 -2.20
CA ARG A 126 6.92 -7.66 -3.54
C ARG A 126 7.16 -6.54 -4.56
N PRO A 127 7.84 -6.82 -5.68
CA PRO A 127 7.96 -5.85 -6.78
C PRO A 127 6.58 -5.41 -7.29
N ASN A 128 6.40 -4.10 -7.47
CA ASN A 128 5.17 -3.52 -8.03
C ASN A 128 5.21 -3.57 -9.57
N GLN A 129 5.36 -4.76 -10.09
CA GLN A 129 5.43 -5.02 -11.53
C GLN A 129 4.36 -6.03 -11.92
N ALA A 130 3.66 -5.75 -13.02
CA ALA A 130 2.75 -6.71 -13.62
C ALA A 130 3.53 -7.93 -14.16
N PRO A 131 2.98 -9.14 -14.09
CA PRO A 131 3.52 -10.26 -14.82
C PRO A 131 3.57 -9.97 -16.33
N THR A 132 4.50 -10.58 -17.02
CA THR A 132 4.66 -10.44 -18.48
C THR A 132 4.09 -11.67 -19.20
N GLY A 133 3.91 -11.57 -20.52
CA GLY A 133 3.52 -12.72 -21.33
C GLY A 133 2.08 -13.22 -21.18
N GLY A 134 1.20 -12.43 -20.58
CA GLY A 134 -0.20 -12.83 -20.33
C GLY A 134 -0.39 -13.68 -19.07
N ASP A 135 0.65 -13.84 -18.28
CA ASP A 135 0.59 -14.55 -17.00
C ASP A 135 -0.17 -13.75 -15.93
N ILE A 136 -0.69 -14.45 -14.94
CA ILE A 136 -1.24 -13.88 -13.71
C ILE A 136 -0.36 -14.26 -12.52
N ARG A 137 -0.30 -13.39 -11.54
CA ARG A 137 0.32 -13.70 -10.24
C ARG A 137 -0.76 -13.96 -9.22
N VAL A 138 -0.71 -15.14 -8.62
CA VAL A 138 -1.59 -15.51 -7.51
C VAL A 138 -0.75 -15.60 -6.24
N GLN A 139 -1.20 -14.94 -5.19
CA GLN A 139 -0.63 -15.05 -3.86
C GLN A 139 -1.66 -15.62 -2.92
N VAL A 140 -1.28 -16.62 -2.16
CA VAL A 140 -2.11 -17.26 -1.14
C VAL A 140 -1.49 -16.99 0.22
N LEU A 141 -2.28 -16.50 1.16
CA LEU A 141 -1.87 -16.30 2.55
C LEU A 141 -2.78 -17.12 3.46
N HIS A 142 -2.22 -17.91 4.33
CA HIS A 142 -2.96 -18.54 5.42
C HIS A 142 -3.07 -17.57 6.60
N ALA A 143 -4.22 -16.88 6.71
CA ALA A 143 -4.49 -15.87 7.74
C ALA A 143 -5.45 -16.33 8.84
N ALA A 144 -5.82 -17.61 8.89
CA ALA A 144 -6.76 -18.15 9.88
C ALA A 144 -6.02 -18.69 11.13
N PRO A 145 -5.95 -17.96 12.25
CA PRO A 145 -5.10 -18.31 13.39
C PRO A 145 -5.58 -19.54 14.16
N SER A 146 -6.81 -20.01 13.94
CA SER A 146 -7.38 -21.18 14.59
C SER A 146 -7.40 -22.43 13.70
N ALA A 147 -7.08 -22.28 12.43
CA ALA A 147 -7.01 -23.43 11.52
C ALA A 147 -5.63 -24.08 11.60
N PRO A 148 -5.57 -25.42 11.46
CA PRO A 148 -4.29 -26.10 11.25
C PRO A 148 -3.64 -25.67 9.93
N ALA A 149 -2.44 -26.15 9.67
CA ALA A 149 -1.85 -25.99 8.35
C ALA A 149 -2.78 -26.52 7.25
N VAL A 150 -2.80 -25.84 6.11
CA VAL A 150 -3.74 -26.11 5.01
C VAL A 150 -3.00 -26.51 3.73
N ASP A 151 -3.68 -27.30 2.91
CA ASP A 151 -3.25 -27.58 1.55
C ASP A 151 -4.00 -26.66 0.58
N VAL A 152 -3.27 -26.16 -0.43
CA VAL A 152 -3.83 -25.30 -1.47
C VAL A 152 -3.82 -26.05 -2.80
N HIS A 153 -4.98 -26.14 -3.43
CA HIS A 153 -5.15 -26.75 -4.73
C HIS A 153 -5.54 -25.69 -5.76
N VAL A 154 -4.83 -25.64 -6.87
CA VAL A 154 -5.17 -24.83 -8.03
C VAL A 154 -5.57 -25.77 -9.16
N THR A 155 -6.86 -25.75 -9.53
CA THR A 155 -7.41 -26.65 -10.53
C THR A 155 -8.22 -25.86 -11.56
N ALA A 156 -8.42 -26.42 -12.74
CA ALA A 156 -9.42 -25.91 -13.67
C ALA A 156 -10.85 -26.05 -13.08
N PRO A 157 -11.78 -25.19 -13.46
CA PRO A 157 -13.18 -25.30 -13.01
C PRO A 157 -13.75 -26.71 -13.31
N GLY A 158 -14.30 -27.37 -12.29
CA GLY A 158 -14.91 -28.70 -12.40
C GLY A 158 -13.92 -29.87 -12.46
N ALA A 159 -12.62 -29.62 -12.42
CA ALA A 159 -11.63 -30.70 -12.34
C ALA A 159 -11.59 -31.32 -10.93
N ALA A 160 -11.29 -32.61 -10.86
CA ALA A 160 -11.05 -33.29 -9.58
C ALA A 160 -9.82 -32.71 -8.88
N LEU A 161 -9.83 -32.73 -7.54
CA LEU A 161 -8.65 -32.38 -6.75
C LEU A 161 -7.55 -33.41 -7.02
N ALA A 162 -6.40 -32.91 -7.45
CA ALA A 162 -5.16 -33.66 -7.57
C ALA A 162 -4.29 -33.43 -6.33
N SER A 163 -3.01 -33.76 -6.42
CA SER A 163 -2.05 -33.36 -5.39
C SER A 163 -2.08 -31.85 -5.16
N PRO A 164 -1.89 -31.38 -3.91
CA PRO A 164 -1.92 -29.95 -3.62
C PRO A 164 -0.81 -29.20 -4.37
N THR A 165 -1.11 -28.01 -4.86
CA THR A 165 -0.13 -27.11 -5.46
C THR A 165 0.85 -26.59 -4.41
N LEU A 166 0.34 -26.31 -3.20
CA LEU A 166 1.12 -26.00 -2.01
C LEU A 166 0.58 -26.87 -0.87
N ALA A 167 1.46 -27.56 -0.16
CA ALA A 167 1.07 -28.48 0.90
C ALA A 167 1.54 -27.99 2.28
N ASN A 168 0.72 -28.26 3.30
CA ASN A 168 1.04 -28.02 4.70
C ASN A 168 1.46 -26.58 5.00
N ILE A 169 0.69 -25.61 4.50
CA ILE A 169 0.95 -24.18 4.68
C ILE A 169 0.49 -23.75 6.07
N PRO A 170 1.40 -23.41 7.00
CA PRO A 170 1.04 -22.96 8.33
C PRO A 170 0.52 -21.53 8.35
N PHE A 171 -0.08 -21.13 9.47
CA PHE A 171 -0.53 -19.76 9.71
C PHE A 171 0.58 -18.73 9.49
N LYS A 172 0.26 -17.56 8.91
CA LYS A 172 1.17 -16.48 8.49
C LYS A 172 2.14 -16.82 7.35
N THR A 173 2.01 -17.97 6.70
CA THR A 173 2.79 -18.30 5.50
C THR A 173 2.08 -17.88 4.23
N TYR A 174 2.86 -17.39 3.27
CA TYR A 174 2.39 -16.90 1.97
C TYR A 174 3.36 -17.24 0.85
#